data_6e4cf8a0ebd459049b29170945692bfd
#
_entry.id   6e4cf8a0ebd459049b29170945692bfd
#
_cell.length_a   1.000
_cell.length_b   1.000
_cell.length_c   1.000
_cell.angle_alpha   90.00
_cell.angle_beta   90.00
_cell.angle_gamma   90.00
#
_symmetry.space_group_name_H-M   'P 1'
#
loop_
_entity.id
_entity.type
_entity.pdbx_description
1 polymer ?
#
loop_
_entity_poly.entity_id
_entity_poly.type
_entity_poly.pdbx_seq_one_letter_code
_entity_poly.pdbx_strand_id
1 'polypeptide(L)'
;MRSAGVVLNDLADRSFDRQVTRTLMRPLASGELSTTHALLVLGFFLALAGLLVRLLDPLTILLSPIAVLLAALYPFAKRVIRIPQAMLGIAFGWGTIMAWAASRGSLGAPAWCLFAATVCWAIGYDTIYALQDKEDDRRIGVKSSALLFGSSTWIAVGTSLCTMLLLLGLAGWLTQIGWAYYATLVPVGGWCLRQAGQIRGAVSAPTAFHMFQQHVWVGAVVLIGMVAGFIF
;
A
#
# COMPACT_ATOMS: atom_id res chain seq x y z
N MET A 1 -11.88 7.38 3.03
CA MET A 1 -11.37 6.91 1.70
C MET A 1 -11.02 5.42 1.67
N ARG A 2 -10.28 4.86 2.66
CA ARG A 2 -9.92 3.43 2.63
C ARG A 2 -11.15 2.51 2.49
N SER A 3 -12.17 2.71 3.32
CA SER A 3 -13.41 1.91 3.25
C SER A 3 -14.11 2.02 1.89
N ALA A 4 -14.17 3.22 1.31
CA ALA A 4 -14.68 3.43 -0.05
C ALA A 4 -13.87 2.65 -1.09
N GLY A 5 -12.52 2.67 -0.97
CA GLY A 5 -11.62 1.91 -1.85
C GLY A 5 -11.83 0.40 -1.76
N VAL A 6 -12.06 -0.15 -0.55
CA VAL A 6 -12.37 -1.59 -0.37
C VAL A 6 -13.67 -1.95 -1.07
N VAL A 7 -14.74 -1.18 -0.86
CA VAL A 7 -16.04 -1.45 -1.52
C VAL A 7 -15.91 -1.38 -3.04
N LEU A 8 -15.18 -0.38 -3.54
CA LEU A 8 -14.95 -0.22 -4.98
C LEU A 8 -14.13 -1.39 -5.55
N ASN A 9 -13.10 -1.84 -4.82
CA ASN A 9 -12.31 -3.01 -5.21
C ASN A 9 -13.17 -4.29 -5.26
N ASP A 10 -13.99 -4.54 -4.23
CA ASP A 10 -14.85 -5.71 -4.19
C ASP A 10 -15.96 -5.67 -5.27
N LEU A 11 -16.45 -4.49 -5.63
CA LEU A 11 -17.37 -4.31 -6.77
C LEU A 11 -16.67 -4.64 -8.10
N ALA A 12 -15.47 -4.12 -8.31
CA ALA A 12 -14.70 -4.34 -9.53
C ALA A 12 -14.25 -5.81 -9.68
N ASP A 13 -13.90 -6.45 -8.57
CA ASP A 13 -13.34 -7.80 -8.55
C ASP A 13 -14.37 -8.91 -8.34
N ARG A 14 -15.65 -8.59 -8.18
CA ARG A 14 -16.71 -9.55 -7.85
C ARG A 14 -16.67 -10.85 -8.65
N SER A 15 -16.40 -10.77 -9.95
CA SER A 15 -16.31 -11.95 -10.84
C SER A 15 -15.05 -12.80 -10.61
N PHE A 16 -13.94 -12.16 -10.27
CA PHE A 16 -12.68 -12.83 -9.95
C PHE A 16 -12.71 -13.44 -8.55
N ASP A 17 -13.24 -12.70 -7.57
CA ASP A 17 -13.35 -13.14 -6.19
C ASP A 17 -14.13 -14.44 -6.03
N ARG A 18 -15.10 -14.70 -6.92
CA ARG A 18 -15.84 -15.96 -6.98
C ARG A 18 -15.02 -17.17 -7.44
N GLN A 19 -13.85 -16.95 -8.00
CA GLN A 19 -12.96 -17.99 -8.55
C GLN A 19 -11.73 -18.25 -7.67
N VAL A 20 -11.51 -17.42 -6.65
CA VAL A 20 -10.36 -17.50 -5.74
C VAL A 20 -10.82 -18.02 -4.39
N THR A 21 -10.25 -19.11 -3.93
CA THR A 21 -10.63 -19.82 -2.69
C THR A 21 -10.71 -18.87 -1.48
N ARG A 22 -9.72 -17.97 -1.34
CA ARG A 22 -9.63 -17.03 -0.23
C ARG A 22 -10.73 -15.96 -0.23
N THR A 23 -11.19 -15.52 -1.41
CA THR A 23 -12.10 -14.38 -1.56
C THR A 23 -13.54 -14.79 -1.88
N LEU A 24 -13.80 -16.08 -2.11
CA LEU A 24 -15.12 -16.64 -2.41
C LEU A 24 -16.19 -16.23 -1.37
N MET A 25 -15.80 -16.15 -0.09
CA MET A 25 -16.71 -15.81 1.03
C MET A 25 -16.85 -14.31 1.27
N ARG A 26 -16.28 -13.45 0.42
CA ARG A 26 -16.52 -12.00 0.54
C ARG A 26 -18.01 -11.70 0.31
N PRO A 27 -18.63 -10.76 1.06
CA PRO A 27 -20.07 -10.51 1.02
C PRO A 27 -20.63 -10.21 -0.37
N LEU A 28 -19.87 -9.52 -1.23
CA LEU A 28 -20.26 -9.26 -2.62
C LEU A 28 -20.05 -10.47 -3.54
N ALA A 29 -19.01 -11.26 -3.31
CA ALA A 29 -18.71 -12.46 -4.09
C ALA A 29 -19.70 -13.58 -3.77
N SER A 30 -19.98 -13.83 -2.48
CA SER A 30 -20.95 -14.81 -1.99
C SER A 30 -22.40 -14.46 -2.34
N GLY A 31 -22.69 -13.16 -2.52
CA GLY A 31 -24.06 -12.66 -2.77
C GLY A 31 -24.82 -12.27 -1.51
N GLU A 32 -24.21 -12.34 -0.33
CA GLU A 32 -24.79 -11.85 0.93
C GLU A 32 -25.09 -10.36 0.91
N LEU A 33 -24.26 -9.58 0.18
CA LEU A 33 -24.45 -8.15 -0.03
C LEU A 33 -24.81 -7.87 -1.49
N SER A 34 -25.91 -7.14 -1.72
CA SER A 34 -26.28 -6.73 -3.07
C SER A 34 -25.41 -5.57 -3.57
N THR A 35 -25.25 -5.49 -4.88
CA THR A 35 -24.52 -4.38 -5.54
C THR A 35 -25.11 -3.01 -5.17
N THR A 36 -26.42 -2.91 -5.02
CA THR A 36 -27.10 -1.67 -4.64
C THR A 36 -26.69 -1.22 -3.23
N HIS A 37 -26.67 -2.13 -2.26
CA HIS A 37 -26.22 -1.80 -0.90
C HIS A 37 -24.76 -1.41 -0.88
N ALA A 38 -23.90 -2.10 -1.66
CA ALA A 38 -22.48 -1.74 -1.77
C ALA A 38 -22.30 -0.33 -2.36
N LEU A 39 -23.06 0.04 -3.38
CA LEU A 39 -23.02 1.40 -3.96
C LEU A 39 -23.51 2.47 -2.97
N LEU A 40 -24.53 2.18 -2.15
CA LEU A 40 -24.97 3.09 -1.10
C LEU A 40 -23.89 3.31 -0.05
N VAL A 41 -23.22 2.23 0.40
CA VAL A 41 -22.10 2.30 1.33
C VAL A 41 -20.93 3.10 0.73
N LEU A 42 -20.60 2.86 -0.55
CA LEU A 42 -19.59 3.62 -1.26
C LEU A 42 -19.92 5.11 -1.30
N GLY A 43 -21.16 5.45 -1.71
CA GLY A 43 -21.65 6.83 -1.76
C GLY A 43 -21.60 7.53 -0.40
N PHE A 44 -21.97 6.84 0.68
CA PHE A 44 -21.89 7.34 2.03
C PHE A 44 -20.44 7.70 2.43
N PHE A 45 -19.48 6.78 2.20
CA PHE A 45 -18.08 7.05 2.53
C PHE A 45 -17.44 8.14 1.66
N LEU A 46 -17.84 8.25 0.39
CA LEU A 46 -17.38 9.34 -0.49
C LEU A 46 -17.95 10.69 -0.04
N ALA A 47 -19.22 10.76 0.32
CA ALA A 47 -19.86 11.97 0.83
C ALA A 47 -19.19 12.42 2.16
N LEU A 48 -18.98 11.48 3.09
CA LEU A 48 -18.30 11.75 4.34
C LEU A 48 -16.86 12.25 4.11
N ALA A 49 -16.12 11.62 3.20
CA ALA A 49 -14.77 12.05 2.84
C ALA A 49 -14.76 13.45 2.22
N GLY A 50 -15.73 13.75 1.34
CA GLY A 50 -15.90 15.08 0.74
C GLY A 50 -16.20 16.17 1.77
N LEU A 51 -17.04 15.88 2.76
CA LEU A 51 -17.33 16.81 3.86
C LEU A 51 -16.06 17.08 4.69
N LEU A 52 -15.30 16.03 5.04
CA LEU A 52 -14.07 16.18 5.83
C LEU A 52 -12.97 16.93 5.06
N VAL A 53 -12.83 16.68 3.77
CA VAL A 53 -11.84 17.40 2.91
C VAL A 53 -12.10 18.90 2.88
N ARG A 54 -13.37 19.35 2.94
CA ARG A 54 -13.71 20.78 2.96
C ARG A 54 -13.21 21.52 4.18
N LEU A 55 -12.82 20.82 5.24
CA LEU A 55 -12.24 21.37 6.46
C LEU A 55 -10.71 21.53 6.39
N LEU A 56 -10.09 21.06 5.30
CA LEU A 56 -8.65 21.11 5.10
C LEU A 56 -8.23 22.36 4.32
N ASP A 57 -6.93 22.56 4.20
CA ASP A 57 -6.35 23.68 3.46
C ASP A 57 -6.65 23.61 1.94
N PRO A 58 -6.60 24.75 1.22
CA PRO A 58 -6.95 24.80 -0.20
C PRO A 58 -6.10 23.88 -1.09
N LEU A 59 -4.82 23.68 -0.78
CA LEU A 59 -3.95 22.80 -1.56
C LEU A 59 -4.39 21.36 -1.42
N THR A 60 -4.72 20.92 -0.20
CA THR A 60 -5.22 19.57 0.06
C THR A 60 -6.57 19.32 -0.63
N ILE A 61 -7.46 20.33 -0.63
CA ILE A 61 -8.72 20.25 -1.38
C ILE A 61 -8.43 20.06 -2.88
N LEU A 62 -7.51 20.83 -3.45
CA LEU A 62 -7.11 20.73 -4.86
C LEU A 62 -6.52 19.34 -5.21
N LEU A 63 -5.79 18.71 -4.28
CA LEU A 63 -5.16 17.39 -4.46
C LEU A 63 -6.14 16.22 -4.28
N SER A 64 -7.28 16.43 -3.61
CA SER A 64 -8.22 15.37 -3.25
C SER A 64 -8.88 14.64 -4.44
N PRO A 65 -9.21 15.27 -5.59
CA PRO A 65 -9.73 14.58 -6.76
C PRO A 65 -8.78 13.51 -7.30
N ILE A 66 -7.46 13.74 -7.19
CA ILE A 66 -6.45 12.75 -7.62
C ILE A 66 -6.53 11.51 -6.72
N ALA A 67 -6.76 11.66 -5.42
CA ALA A 67 -6.95 10.52 -4.51
C ALA A 67 -8.16 9.66 -4.91
N VAL A 68 -9.27 10.30 -5.31
CA VAL A 68 -10.47 9.59 -5.79
C VAL A 68 -10.18 8.86 -7.10
N LEU A 69 -9.51 9.54 -8.04
CA LEU A 69 -9.12 8.94 -9.32
C LEU A 69 -8.20 7.72 -9.13
N LEU A 70 -7.18 7.84 -8.28
CA LEU A 70 -6.26 6.74 -7.99
C LEU A 70 -6.97 5.56 -7.32
N ALA A 71 -7.88 5.82 -6.38
CA ALA A 71 -8.69 4.80 -5.74
C ALA A 71 -9.64 4.10 -6.75
N ALA A 72 -10.15 4.84 -7.75
CA ALA A 72 -11.00 4.29 -8.79
C ALA A 72 -10.22 3.45 -9.81
N LEU A 73 -8.98 3.83 -10.14
CA LEU A 73 -8.15 3.13 -11.13
C LEU A 73 -7.47 1.88 -10.55
N TYR A 74 -7.14 1.89 -9.27
CA TYR A 74 -6.39 0.81 -8.62
C TYR A 74 -6.99 -0.60 -8.85
N PRO A 75 -8.31 -0.86 -8.70
CA PRO A 75 -8.87 -2.22 -8.88
C PRO A 75 -8.67 -2.78 -10.30
N PHE A 76 -8.51 -1.91 -11.29
CA PHE A 76 -8.31 -2.31 -12.68
C PHE A 76 -6.84 -2.55 -13.04
N ALA A 77 -5.92 -2.12 -12.16
CA ALA A 77 -4.46 -2.20 -12.41
C ALA A 77 -4.01 -3.64 -12.73
N LYS A 78 -4.48 -4.63 -11.98
CA LYS A 78 -4.13 -6.05 -12.19
C LYS A 78 -4.59 -6.65 -13.51
N ARG A 79 -5.48 -5.97 -14.24
CA ARG A 79 -5.93 -6.38 -15.58
C ARG A 79 -5.00 -5.88 -16.68
N VAL A 80 -4.28 -4.79 -16.42
CA VAL A 80 -3.48 -4.08 -17.43
C VAL A 80 -1.99 -4.20 -17.14
N ILE A 81 -1.55 -3.89 -15.93
CA ILE A 81 -0.14 -3.82 -15.55
C ILE A 81 0.34 -5.09 -14.86
N ARG A 82 1.64 -5.40 -15.04
CA ARG A 82 2.26 -6.61 -14.46
C ARG A 82 2.68 -6.45 -13.00
N ILE A 83 2.76 -5.21 -12.51
CA ILE A 83 3.08 -4.86 -11.12
C ILE A 83 1.94 -4.00 -10.57
N PRO A 84 0.75 -4.57 -10.31
CA PRO A 84 -0.39 -3.82 -9.76
C PRO A 84 -0.09 -3.20 -8.39
N GLN A 85 0.87 -3.76 -7.66
CA GLN A 85 1.40 -3.26 -6.40
C GLN A 85 1.95 -1.83 -6.50
N ALA A 86 2.51 -1.44 -7.64
CA ALA A 86 2.95 -0.07 -7.86
C ALA A 86 1.76 0.91 -7.87
N MET A 87 0.65 0.52 -8.50
CA MET A 87 -0.56 1.35 -8.50
C MET A 87 -1.19 1.46 -7.10
N LEU A 88 -1.17 0.35 -6.34
CA LEU A 88 -1.54 0.35 -4.93
C LEU A 88 -0.68 1.35 -4.15
N GLY A 89 0.65 1.28 -4.33
CA GLY A 89 1.60 2.18 -3.67
C GLY A 89 1.38 3.65 -4.04
N ILE A 90 1.09 3.96 -5.29
CA ILE A 90 0.76 5.32 -5.74
C ILE A 90 -0.52 5.81 -5.05
N ALA A 91 -1.57 4.99 -5.00
CA ALA A 91 -2.83 5.33 -4.36
C ALA A 91 -2.67 5.57 -2.85
N PHE A 92 -1.91 4.72 -2.15
CA PHE A 92 -1.60 4.91 -0.71
C PHE A 92 -0.65 6.06 -0.47
N GLY A 93 0.42 6.17 -1.27
CA GLY A 93 1.41 7.23 -1.17
C GLY A 93 0.81 8.62 -1.39
N TRP A 94 -0.26 8.72 -2.18
CA TRP A 94 -0.97 9.98 -2.35
C TRP A 94 -1.50 10.54 -1.03
N GLY A 95 -1.82 9.66 -0.09
CA GLY A 95 -2.18 10.05 1.28
C GLY A 95 -1.06 10.79 2.01
N THR A 96 0.22 10.46 1.77
CA THR A 96 1.36 11.18 2.37
C THR A 96 1.52 12.58 1.76
N ILE A 97 1.30 12.73 0.45
CA ILE A 97 1.28 14.03 -0.22
C ILE A 97 0.17 14.93 0.36
N MET A 98 -1.04 14.39 0.52
CA MET A 98 -2.17 15.13 1.09
C MET A 98 -1.94 15.49 2.57
N ALA A 99 -1.39 14.59 3.38
CA ALA A 99 -1.08 14.86 4.78
C ALA A 99 0.01 15.94 4.93
N TRP A 100 1.02 15.90 4.06
CA TRP A 100 2.05 16.93 4.01
C TRP A 100 1.46 18.29 3.61
N ALA A 101 0.65 18.33 2.56
CA ALA A 101 -0.04 19.54 2.11
C ALA A 101 -0.90 20.13 3.23
N ALA A 102 -1.70 19.31 3.92
CA ALA A 102 -2.57 19.71 5.02
C ALA A 102 -1.81 20.33 6.20
N SER A 103 -0.57 19.87 6.46
CA SER A 103 0.22 20.36 7.60
C SER A 103 1.13 21.55 7.24
N ARG A 104 1.50 21.71 5.96
CA ARG A 104 2.50 22.73 5.53
C ARG A 104 1.95 23.77 4.56
N GLY A 105 0.76 23.54 3.99
CA GLY A 105 0.21 24.42 2.93
C GLY A 105 1.04 24.44 1.63
N SER A 106 2.04 23.58 1.50
CA SER A 106 2.95 23.51 0.35
C SER A 106 3.51 22.11 0.18
N LEU A 107 4.07 21.81 -1.00
CA LEU A 107 4.77 20.55 -1.26
C LEU A 107 6.28 20.82 -1.37
N GLY A 108 7.06 19.93 -0.77
CA GLY A 108 8.52 19.98 -0.80
C GLY A 108 9.14 18.62 -1.13
N ALA A 109 10.45 18.59 -1.34
CA ALA A 109 11.19 17.35 -1.63
C ALA A 109 10.95 16.22 -0.59
N PRO A 110 10.85 16.50 0.74
CA PRO A 110 10.55 15.45 1.72
C PRO A 110 9.22 14.75 1.47
N ALA A 111 8.16 15.48 1.04
CA ALA A 111 6.86 14.89 0.73
C ALA A 111 6.96 13.86 -0.40
N TRP A 112 7.71 14.20 -1.44
CA TRP A 112 7.94 13.31 -2.58
C TRP A 112 8.82 12.10 -2.23
N CYS A 113 9.80 12.27 -1.33
CA CYS A 113 10.58 11.16 -0.77
C CYS A 113 9.68 10.19 0.01
N LEU A 114 8.80 10.70 0.88
CA LEU A 114 7.83 9.89 1.63
C LEU A 114 6.83 9.20 0.71
N PHE A 115 6.35 9.89 -0.32
CA PHE A 115 5.51 9.31 -1.35
C PHE A 115 6.20 8.13 -2.04
N ALA A 116 7.40 8.34 -2.56
CA ALA A 116 8.17 7.31 -3.25
C ALA A 116 8.54 6.15 -2.31
N ALA A 117 8.88 6.44 -1.04
CA ALA A 117 9.10 5.42 -0.02
C ALA A 117 7.85 4.55 0.20
N THR A 118 6.67 5.16 0.26
CA THR A 118 5.40 4.44 0.40
C THR A 118 5.11 3.55 -0.81
N VAL A 119 5.40 4.04 -2.03
CA VAL A 119 5.27 3.24 -3.27
C VAL A 119 6.19 2.02 -3.22
N CYS A 120 7.47 2.21 -2.88
CA CYS A 120 8.44 1.13 -2.73
C CYS A 120 8.01 0.14 -1.63
N TRP A 121 7.54 0.65 -0.49
CA TRP A 121 7.04 -0.20 0.58
C TRP A 121 5.87 -1.08 0.13
N ALA A 122 4.88 -0.48 -0.56
CA ALA A 122 3.73 -1.20 -1.08
C ALA A 122 4.14 -2.29 -2.09
N ILE A 123 5.07 -1.99 -3.00
CA ILE A 123 5.61 -3.00 -3.93
C ILE A 123 6.25 -4.15 -3.14
N GLY A 124 7.03 -3.86 -2.10
CA GLY A 124 7.69 -4.87 -1.29
C GLY A 124 6.69 -5.79 -0.56
N TYR A 125 5.88 -5.22 0.34
CA TYR A 125 4.99 -6.03 1.19
C TYR A 125 3.85 -6.69 0.42
N ASP A 126 3.31 -6.02 -0.60
CA ASP A 126 2.19 -6.57 -1.36
C ASP A 126 2.65 -7.61 -2.41
N THR A 127 3.94 -7.58 -2.81
CA THR A 127 4.53 -8.69 -3.56
C THR A 127 4.68 -9.94 -2.68
N ILE A 128 5.04 -9.79 -1.39
CA ILE A 128 5.02 -10.90 -0.41
C ILE A 128 3.59 -11.44 -0.27
N TYR A 129 2.60 -10.54 -0.14
CA TYR A 129 1.20 -10.93 -0.08
C TYR A 129 0.75 -11.70 -1.32
N ALA A 130 1.14 -11.28 -2.52
CA ALA A 130 0.79 -11.93 -3.78
C ALA A 130 1.35 -13.37 -3.92
N LEU A 131 2.35 -13.76 -3.11
CA LEU A 131 2.85 -15.14 -3.10
C LEU A 131 1.80 -16.14 -2.65
N GLN A 132 0.85 -15.75 -1.80
CA GLN A 132 -0.21 -16.66 -1.32
C GLN A 132 -1.23 -17.02 -2.41
N ASP A 133 -1.50 -16.09 -3.33
CA ASP A 133 -2.50 -16.26 -4.39
C ASP A 133 -1.86 -16.67 -5.73
N LYS A 134 -0.53 -16.93 -5.76
CA LYS A 134 0.26 -17.13 -6.99
C LYS A 134 -0.27 -18.23 -7.91
N GLU A 135 -0.74 -19.34 -7.37
CA GLU A 135 -1.28 -20.45 -8.17
C GLU A 135 -2.68 -20.13 -8.70
N ASP A 136 -3.53 -19.49 -7.89
CA ASP A 136 -4.85 -19.04 -8.35
C ASP A 136 -4.72 -17.95 -9.41
N ASP A 137 -3.82 -16.95 -9.23
CA ASP A 137 -3.53 -15.90 -10.21
C ASP A 137 -3.09 -16.49 -11.55
N ARG A 138 -2.23 -17.54 -11.51
CA ARG A 138 -1.79 -18.25 -12.73
C ARG A 138 -2.96 -18.91 -13.43
N ARG A 139 -3.85 -19.59 -12.68
CA ARG A 139 -4.99 -20.32 -13.22
C ARG A 139 -6.02 -19.42 -13.88
N ILE A 140 -6.31 -18.26 -13.28
CA ILE A 140 -7.33 -17.32 -13.78
C ILE A 140 -6.77 -16.23 -14.70
N GLY A 141 -5.45 -16.21 -14.93
CA GLY A 141 -4.79 -15.27 -15.84
C GLY A 141 -4.66 -13.84 -15.32
N VAL A 142 -4.75 -13.64 -13.99
CA VAL A 142 -4.53 -12.33 -13.34
C VAL A 142 -3.04 -12.03 -13.28
N LYS A 143 -2.69 -10.77 -13.56
CA LYS A 143 -1.31 -10.30 -13.48
C LYS A 143 -0.93 -9.99 -12.03
N SER A 144 0.23 -10.51 -11.59
CA SER A 144 0.80 -10.19 -10.28
C SER A 144 2.32 -10.10 -10.34
N SER A 145 2.92 -9.36 -9.41
CA SER A 145 4.37 -9.25 -9.28
C SER A 145 5.01 -10.59 -8.91
N ALA A 146 4.34 -11.43 -8.12
CA ALA A 146 4.83 -12.76 -7.76
C ALA A 146 4.97 -13.69 -8.98
N LEU A 147 4.09 -13.54 -9.99
CA LEU A 147 4.20 -14.24 -11.27
C LEU A 147 5.30 -13.64 -12.15
N LEU A 148 5.38 -12.29 -12.22
CA LEU A 148 6.35 -11.59 -13.04
C LEU A 148 7.79 -11.88 -12.62
N PHE A 149 8.08 -11.78 -11.31
CA PHE A 149 9.44 -11.94 -10.79
C PHE A 149 9.85 -13.41 -10.61
N GLY A 150 8.88 -14.32 -10.48
CA GLY A 150 9.15 -15.76 -10.39
C GLY A 150 10.15 -16.12 -9.30
N SER A 151 11.30 -16.70 -9.66
CA SER A 151 12.40 -17.03 -8.73
C SER A 151 13.18 -15.81 -8.22
N SER A 152 13.09 -14.67 -8.91
CA SER A 152 13.76 -13.41 -8.54
C SER A 152 12.92 -12.52 -7.61
N THR A 153 11.78 -13.01 -7.12
CA THR A 153 10.87 -12.25 -6.23
C THR A 153 11.60 -11.69 -5.02
N TRP A 154 12.52 -12.46 -4.43
CA TRP A 154 13.30 -12.02 -3.27
C TRP A 154 14.19 -10.81 -3.57
N ILE A 155 14.75 -10.71 -4.79
CA ILE A 155 15.55 -9.55 -5.23
C ILE A 155 14.63 -8.34 -5.37
N ALA A 156 13.49 -8.49 -6.05
CA ALA A 156 12.53 -7.41 -6.27
C ALA A 156 11.99 -6.86 -4.93
N VAL A 157 11.65 -7.73 -3.98
CA VAL A 157 11.21 -7.34 -2.63
C VAL A 157 12.36 -6.67 -1.88
N GLY A 158 13.55 -7.28 -1.86
CA GLY A 158 14.71 -6.73 -1.16
C GLY A 158 15.12 -5.35 -1.68
N THR A 159 15.22 -5.18 -3.00
CA THR A 159 15.55 -3.88 -3.61
C THR A 159 14.48 -2.83 -3.33
N SER A 160 13.21 -3.21 -3.39
CA SER A 160 12.09 -2.30 -3.11
C SER A 160 12.12 -1.79 -1.66
N LEU A 161 12.32 -2.70 -0.70
CA LEU A 161 12.38 -2.35 0.73
C LEU A 161 13.67 -1.57 1.08
N CYS A 162 14.81 -1.88 0.44
CA CYS A 162 16.03 -1.07 0.58
C CYS A 162 15.83 0.35 0.04
N THR A 163 15.21 0.49 -1.15
CA THR A 163 14.90 1.80 -1.72
C THR A 163 13.95 2.60 -0.81
N MET A 164 12.94 1.94 -0.21
CA MET A 164 12.08 2.56 0.80
C MET A 164 12.91 3.15 1.95
N LEU A 165 13.84 2.38 2.52
CA LEU A 165 14.67 2.84 3.65
C LEU A 165 15.59 4.01 3.27
N LEU A 166 16.18 3.98 2.07
CA LEU A 166 16.99 5.07 1.55
C LEU A 166 16.16 6.35 1.40
N LEU A 167 14.95 6.25 0.87
CA LEU A 167 14.05 7.39 0.71
C LEU A 167 13.53 7.92 2.05
N LEU A 168 13.27 7.05 3.02
CA LEU A 168 12.94 7.45 4.40
C LEU A 168 14.13 8.17 5.05
N GLY A 169 15.34 7.64 4.91
CA GLY A 169 16.56 8.31 5.38
C GLY A 169 16.77 9.68 4.73
N LEU A 170 16.57 9.78 3.42
CA LEU A 170 16.65 11.04 2.68
C LEU A 170 15.59 12.05 3.14
N ALA A 171 14.34 11.60 3.34
CA ALA A 171 13.28 12.47 3.88
C ALA A 171 13.65 13.00 5.26
N GLY A 172 14.19 12.15 6.12
CA GLY A 172 14.70 12.53 7.44
C GLY A 172 15.82 13.58 7.36
N TRP A 173 16.77 13.39 6.46
CA TRP A 173 17.87 14.34 6.25
C TRP A 173 17.37 15.71 5.75
N LEU A 174 16.46 15.71 4.80
CA LEU A 174 15.87 16.94 4.26
C LEU A 174 15.02 17.70 5.29
N THR A 175 14.46 17.01 6.28
CA THR A 175 13.67 17.60 7.38
C THR A 175 14.49 17.87 8.64
N GLN A 176 15.79 17.54 8.63
CA GLN A 176 16.71 17.69 9.78
C GLN A 176 16.20 16.97 11.04
N ILE A 177 15.57 15.79 10.86
CA ILE A 177 15.07 14.98 11.98
C ILE A 177 16.26 14.41 12.79
N GLY A 178 16.08 14.29 14.10
CA GLY A 178 17.15 13.84 15.01
C GLY A 178 17.61 12.39 14.80
N TRP A 179 18.75 12.04 15.38
CA TRP A 179 19.42 10.75 15.20
C TRP A 179 18.57 9.53 15.63
N ALA A 180 17.68 9.71 16.60
CA ALA A 180 16.81 8.65 17.10
C ALA A 180 15.94 8.02 15.99
N TYR A 181 15.52 8.82 14.99
CA TYR A 181 14.83 8.32 13.81
C TYR A 181 15.69 7.31 13.04
N TYR A 182 16.94 7.66 12.74
CA TYR A 182 17.84 6.79 11.98
C TYR A 182 18.19 5.51 12.75
N ALA A 183 18.30 5.59 14.07
CA ALA A 183 18.51 4.42 14.91
C ALA A 183 17.37 3.39 14.79
N THR A 184 16.12 3.83 14.53
CA THR A 184 15.01 2.91 14.29
C THR A 184 14.99 2.31 12.89
N LEU A 185 15.57 2.99 11.89
CA LEU A 185 15.65 2.43 10.52
C LEU A 185 16.61 1.24 10.43
N VAL A 186 17.60 1.12 11.31
CA VAL A 186 18.56 0.01 11.32
C VAL A 186 17.86 -1.34 11.58
N PRO A 187 17.13 -1.56 12.69
CA PRO A 187 16.45 -2.82 12.93
C PRO A 187 15.34 -3.08 11.89
N VAL A 188 14.67 -2.04 11.38
CA VAL A 188 13.71 -2.18 10.28
C VAL A 188 14.41 -2.73 9.03
N GLY A 189 15.60 -2.21 8.70
CA GLY A 189 16.41 -2.69 7.58
C GLY A 189 16.82 -4.16 7.73
N GLY A 190 17.33 -4.53 8.91
CA GLY A 190 17.67 -5.92 9.22
C GLY A 190 16.47 -6.87 9.06
N TRP A 191 15.28 -6.44 9.52
CA TRP A 191 14.07 -7.21 9.37
C TRP A 191 13.65 -7.35 7.89
N CYS A 192 13.63 -6.27 7.12
CA CYS A 192 13.29 -6.28 5.70
C CYS A 192 14.22 -7.22 4.91
N LEU A 193 15.53 -7.16 5.15
CA LEU A 193 16.50 -8.05 4.52
C LEU A 193 16.30 -9.53 4.91
N ARG A 194 15.99 -9.79 6.18
CA ARG A 194 15.63 -11.14 6.63
C ARG A 194 14.41 -11.68 5.89
N GLN A 195 13.33 -10.90 5.78
CA GLN A 195 12.14 -11.32 5.04
C GLN A 195 12.46 -11.59 3.56
N ALA A 196 13.19 -10.70 2.89
CA ALA A 196 13.64 -10.94 1.52
C ALA A 196 14.45 -12.24 1.40
N GLY A 197 15.31 -12.54 2.37
CA GLY A 197 16.05 -13.80 2.43
C GLY A 197 15.16 -15.04 2.59
N GLN A 198 14.12 -14.95 3.41
CA GLN A 198 13.18 -16.07 3.66
C GLN A 198 12.38 -16.46 2.41
N ILE A 199 12.09 -15.53 1.49
CA ILE A 199 11.34 -15.81 0.25
C ILE A 199 12.23 -16.25 -0.92
N ARG A 200 13.52 -16.57 -0.71
CA ARG A 200 14.38 -17.19 -1.73
C ARG A 200 13.91 -18.58 -2.14
N GLY A 201 13.33 -19.32 -1.20
CA GLY A 201 12.74 -20.63 -1.41
C GLY A 201 11.23 -20.58 -1.64
N ALA A 202 10.61 -21.76 -1.69
CA ALA A 202 9.17 -21.87 -1.71
C ALA A 202 8.59 -21.43 -0.35
N VAL A 203 7.61 -20.53 -0.38
CA VAL A 203 6.93 -20.01 0.81
C VAL A 203 5.47 -20.44 0.74
N SER A 204 4.97 -21.04 1.84
CA SER A 204 3.55 -21.40 1.93
C SER A 204 2.66 -20.16 2.00
N ALA A 205 1.41 -20.27 1.52
CA ALA A 205 0.44 -19.19 1.56
C ALA A 205 0.23 -18.60 2.97
N PRO A 206 0.09 -19.42 4.06
CA PRO A 206 -0.01 -18.91 5.42
C PRO A 206 1.23 -18.14 5.87
N THR A 207 2.43 -18.60 5.48
CA THR A 207 3.69 -17.92 5.82
C THR A 207 3.79 -16.56 5.11
N ALA A 208 3.47 -16.51 3.81
CA ALA A 208 3.44 -15.26 3.05
C ALA A 208 2.46 -14.24 3.66
N PHE A 209 1.27 -14.70 4.05
CA PHE A 209 0.29 -13.87 4.73
C PHE A 209 0.79 -13.33 6.08
N HIS A 210 1.40 -14.19 6.89
CA HIS A 210 1.99 -13.78 8.17
C HIS A 210 3.11 -12.75 7.98
N MET A 211 4.00 -12.95 7.00
CA MET A 211 5.06 -11.99 6.67
C MET A 211 4.48 -10.64 6.24
N PHE A 212 3.42 -10.64 5.43
CA PHE A 212 2.69 -9.42 5.06
C PHE A 212 2.14 -8.69 6.29
N GLN A 213 1.46 -9.40 7.21
CA GLN A 213 0.91 -8.80 8.43
C GLN A 213 1.98 -8.15 9.31
N GLN A 214 3.21 -8.68 9.33
CA GLN A 214 4.31 -8.14 10.10
C GLN A 214 4.72 -6.72 9.67
N HIS A 215 4.39 -6.27 8.45
CA HIS A 215 4.65 -4.89 8.01
C HIS A 215 3.86 -3.83 8.78
N VAL A 216 2.85 -4.21 9.54
CA VAL A 216 2.20 -3.32 10.53
C VAL A 216 3.22 -2.85 11.57
N TRP A 217 4.09 -3.76 12.04
CA TRP A 217 5.15 -3.42 13.00
C TRP A 217 6.26 -2.57 12.39
N VAL A 218 6.59 -2.79 11.11
CA VAL A 218 7.50 -1.92 10.37
C VAL A 218 6.98 -0.47 10.38
N GLY A 219 5.70 -0.28 10.04
CA GLY A 219 5.06 1.03 10.08
C GLY A 219 5.05 1.65 11.49
N ALA A 220 4.74 0.85 12.51
CA ALA A 220 4.72 1.31 13.90
C ALA A 220 6.13 1.76 14.37
N VAL A 221 7.17 0.98 14.09
CA VAL A 221 8.55 1.32 14.46
C VAL A 221 9.03 2.58 13.74
N VAL A 222 8.75 2.72 12.44
CA VAL A 222 9.08 3.93 11.68
C VAL A 222 8.37 5.16 12.28
N LEU A 223 7.08 5.03 12.62
CA LEU A 223 6.32 6.13 13.25
C LEU A 223 6.91 6.51 14.61
N ILE A 224 7.23 5.54 15.47
CA ILE A 224 7.89 5.77 16.77
C ILE A 224 9.23 6.47 16.54
N GLY A 225 10.01 6.03 15.55
CA GLY A 225 11.27 6.66 15.18
C GLY A 225 11.10 8.11 14.74
N MET A 226 10.08 8.41 13.93
CA MET A 226 9.76 9.79 13.55
C MET A 226 9.46 10.65 14.78
N VAL A 227 8.59 10.18 15.68
CA VAL A 227 8.25 10.90 16.92
C VAL A 227 9.49 11.11 17.80
N ALA A 228 10.29 10.06 17.99
CA ALA A 228 11.53 10.16 18.78
C ALA A 228 12.54 11.14 18.15
N GLY A 229 12.67 11.13 16.82
CA GLY A 229 13.57 12.04 16.11
C GLY A 229 13.12 13.52 16.13
N PHE A 230 11.87 13.81 16.45
CA PHE A 230 11.42 15.19 16.72
C PHE A 230 11.73 15.64 18.15
N ILE A 231 12.03 14.71 19.07
CA ILE A 231 12.30 14.99 20.47
C ILE A 231 13.83 15.04 20.71
N PHE A 232 14.60 14.18 20.05
CA PHE A 232 16.04 13.94 20.21
C PHE A 232 16.77 14.12 18.86
#